data_32867b0508d79c88b50567dbef924df7
#
_entry.id   32867b0508d79c88b50567dbef924df7
#
_cell.length_a   1.000
_cell.length_b   1.000
_cell.length_c   1.000
_cell.angle_alpha   90.00
_cell.angle_beta   90.00
_cell.angle_gamma   90.00
#
_symmetry.space_group_name_H-M   'P 1'
#
loop_
_entity.id
_entity.type
_entity.pdbx_description
1 polymer ?
#
loop_
_entity_poly.entity_id
_entity_poly.type
_entity_poly.pdbx_seq_one_letter_code
_entity_poly.pdbx_strand_id
1 'polypeptide(L)'
;MKQYICEIIRTSYINESHGYDNSKEHRDFLYVNPNTFIGFCARRYHTIYCDKHFLDDEKGQMLIKKVFEPMTSLKDGKGIIFV
;
A
#
# COMPACT_ATOMS: atom_id res chain seq x y z
N MET A 1 21.32 3.72 7.06
CA MET A 1 20.17 4.49 6.53
C MET A 1 18.88 3.78 6.89
N LYS A 2 17.89 4.54 7.32
CA LYS A 2 16.60 3.98 7.69
C LYS A 2 15.76 3.72 6.45
N GLN A 3 15.13 2.55 6.42
CA GLN A 3 14.22 2.17 5.34
C GLN A 3 12.78 2.40 5.79
N TYR A 4 12.00 3.06 4.95
CA TYR A 4 10.57 3.23 5.18
C TYR A 4 9.82 2.13 4.48
N ILE A 5 9.05 1.37 5.22
CA ILE A 5 8.35 0.19 4.74
C ILE A 5 6.85 0.37 4.94
N CYS A 6 6.07 -0.04 3.95
CA CYS A 6 4.62 -0.04 4.06
C CYS A 6 4.11 -1.45 3.76
N GLU A 7 3.13 -1.89 4.55
CA GLU A 7 2.38 -3.10 4.23
C GLU A 7 0.96 -2.69 3.85
N ILE A 8 0.52 -3.11 2.68
CA ILE A 8 -0.81 -2.80 2.18
C ILE A 8 -1.64 -4.07 2.20
N ILE A 9 -2.72 -4.02 2.94
CA ILE A 9 -3.59 -5.17 3.17
C ILE A 9 -4.95 -4.88 2.53
N ARG A 10 -5.41 -5.80 1.69
CA ARG A 10 -6.73 -5.67 1.08
C ARG A 10 -7.80 -6.06 2.08
N THR A 11 -8.80 -5.21 2.22
CA THR A 11 -9.98 -5.49 3.03
C THR A 11 -11.21 -5.60 2.14
N SER A 12 -12.16 -6.43 2.55
CA SER A 12 -13.46 -6.57 1.87
C SER A 12 -14.57 -5.79 2.55
N TYR A 13 -14.29 -5.14 3.67
CA TYR A 13 -15.31 -4.38 4.39
C TYR A 13 -15.57 -3.04 3.70
N ILE A 14 -16.85 -2.75 3.43
CA ILE A 14 -17.24 -1.56 2.70
C ILE A 14 -16.82 -0.28 3.43
N ASN A 15 -16.93 -0.28 4.74
CA ASN A 15 -16.65 0.92 5.54
C ASN A 15 -15.16 1.14 5.83
N GLU A 16 -14.32 0.19 5.47
CA GLU A 16 -12.87 0.31 5.65
C GLU A 16 -12.21 0.61 4.32
N SER A 17 -12.13 1.90 3.99
CA SER A 17 -11.45 2.31 2.77
C SER A 17 -9.94 2.32 2.94
N HIS A 18 -9.49 2.71 4.11
CA HIS A 18 -8.08 2.63 4.48
C HIS A 18 -7.95 2.87 5.97
N GLY A 19 -7.10 2.14 6.60
CA GLY A 19 -6.66 2.37 7.95
C GLY A 19 -5.15 2.56 7.93
N TYR A 20 -4.64 3.31 8.88
CA TYR A 20 -3.24 3.62 8.93
C TYR A 20 -2.73 3.33 10.33
N ASP A 21 -1.76 2.44 10.44
CA ASP A 21 -1.21 2.02 11.72
C ASP A 21 0.30 2.14 11.73
N ASN A 22 0.82 3.08 12.52
CA ASN A 22 2.24 3.31 12.72
C ASN A 22 2.77 2.59 13.95
N SER A 23 2.19 1.47 14.31
CA SER A 23 2.53 0.77 15.54
C SER A 23 3.98 0.28 15.60
N LYS A 24 4.61 0.13 14.43
CA LYS A 24 6.00 -0.30 14.36
C LYS A 24 6.86 0.77 13.73
N GLU A 25 8.06 0.95 14.29
CA GLU A 25 8.99 1.94 13.77
C GLU A 25 9.30 1.69 12.31
N HIS A 26 9.17 2.74 11.51
CA HIS A 26 9.46 2.75 10.07
C HIS A 26 8.61 1.78 9.23
N ARG A 27 7.53 1.27 9.80
CA ARG A 27 6.62 0.39 9.07
C ARG A 27 5.19 0.86 9.28
N ASP A 28 4.54 1.19 8.18
CA ASP A 28 3.15 1.60 8.18
C ASP A 28 2.29 0.47 7.66
N PHE A 29 1.09 0.35 8.22
CA PHE A 29 0.10 -0.62 7.78
C PHE A 29 -1.11 0.13 7.21
N LEU A 30 -1.46 -0.17 5.97
CA LEU A 30 -2.60 0.42 5.29
C LEU A 30 -3.60 -0.67 4.96
N TYR A 31 -4.84 -0.44 5.38
CA TYR A 31 -5.95 -1.34 5.09
C TYR A 31 -6.81 -0.70 4.02
N VAL A 32 -6.88 -1.34 2.85
CA VAL A 32 -7.48 -0.73 1.67
C VAL A 32 -8.60 -1.61 1.12
N ASN A 33 -9.76 -1.01 0.97
CA ASN A 33 -10.86 -1.60 0.22
C ASN A 33 -10.93 -0.92 -1.14
N PRO A 34 -10.63 -1.61 -2.24
CA PRO A 34 -10.62 -0.97 -3.56
C PRO A 34 -11.94 -0.34 -3.96
N ASN A 35 -13.06 -0.81 -3.41
CA ASN A 35 -14.38 -0.28 -3.75
C ASN A 35 -14.68 1.06 -3.08
N THR A 36 -14.05 1.36 -1.96
CA THR A 36 -14.30 2.58 -1.21
C THR A 36 -13.08 3.48 -1.08
N PHE A 37 -11.98 3.08 -1.70
CA PHE A 37 -10.72 3.83 -1.60
C PHE A 37 -10.86 5.19 -2.29
N ILE A 38 -10.46 6.25 -1.55
CA ILE A 38 -10.53 7.62 -2.06
C ILE A 38 -9.17 8.31 -2.15
N GLY A 39 -8.13 7.69 -1.63
CA GLY A 39 -6.77 8.19 -1.73
C GLY A 39 -6.02 8.20 -0.42
N PHE A 40 -4.71 8.34 -0.51
CA PHE A 40 -3.83 8.51 0.63
C PHE A 40 -3.24 9.90 0.68
N CYS A 41 -2.89 10.35 1.88
CA CYS A 41 -1.91 11.41 2.01
C CYS A 41 -0.58 10.87 1.48
N ALA A 42 0.05 11.62 0.62
CA ALA A 42 1.26 11.15 -0.06
C ALA A 42 2.40 10.92 0.92
N ARG A 43 2.80 9.68 1.05
CA ARG A 43 4.03 9.29 1.73
C ARG A 43 4.79 8.37 0.79
N ARG A 44 6.11 8.44 0.81
CA ARG A 44 6.96 7.64 -0.06
C ARG A 44 7.68 6.58 0.76
N TYR A 45 7.86 5.41 0.15
CA TYR A 45 8.46 4.26 0.81
C TYR A 45 9.60 3.70 -0.03
N HIS A 46 10.51 3.04 0.64
CA HIS A 46 11.56 2.27 -0.03
C HIS A 46 11.02 0.93 -0.52
N THR A 47 10.16 0.32 0.28
CA THR A 47 9.61 -0.99 -0.04
C THR A 47 8.14 -1.04 0.40
N ILE A 48 7.29 -1.61 -0.46
CA ILE A 48 5.88 -1.85 -0.14
C ILE A 48 5.63 -3.34 -0.26
N TYR A 49 5.18 -3.95 0.82
CA TYR A 49 4.66 -5.32 0.79
C TYR A 49 3.17 -5.24 0.54
N CYS A 50 2.77 -5.61 -0.66
CA CYS A 50 1.40 -5.47 -1.11
C CYS A 50 0.71 -6.83 -1.11
N ASP A 51 -0.50 -6.86 -0.56
CA ASP A 51 -1.33 -8.06 -0.60
C ASP A 51 -1.54 -8.49 -2.04
N LYS A 52 -1.18 -9.72 -2.36
CA LYS A 52 -1.30 -10.26 -3.72
C LYS A 52 -2.73 -10.27 -4.24
N HIS A 53 -3.72 -10.21 -3.35
CA HIS A 53 -5.12 -10.18 -3.76
C HIS A 53 -5.50 -8.90 -4.53
N PHE A 54 -4.66 -7.88 -4.50
CA PHE A 54 -4.84 -6.72 -5.37
C PHE A 54 -4.64 -7.06 -6.85
N LEU A 55 -4.01 -8.18 -7.15
CA LEU A 55 -3.84 -8.64 -8.52
C LEU A 55 -5.07 -9.35 -9.09
N ASP A 56 -6.05 -9.67 -8.23
CA ASP A 56 -7.17 -10.52 -8.60
C ASP A 56 -8.22 -9.83 -9.49
N ASP A 57 -8.29 -8.50 -9.46
CA ASP A 57 -9.26 -7.76 -10.25
C ASP A 57 -8.70 -6.45 -10.78
N GLU A 58 -9.46 -5.80 -11.68
CA GLU A 58 -9.03 -4.56 -12.30
C GLU A 58 -8.87 -3.41 -11.32
N LYS A 59 -9.76 -3.33 -10.33
CA LYS A 59 -9.67 -2.25 -9.34
C LYS A 59 -8.39 -2.33 -8.53
N GLY A 60 -8.03 -3.53 -8.11
CA GLY A 60 -6.79 -3.75 -7.40
C GLY A 60 -5.58 -3.43 -8.27
N GLN A 61 -5.57 -3.92 -9.50
CA GLN A 61 -4.48 -3.66 -10.44
C GLN A 61 -4.33 -2.18 -10.75
N MET A 62 -5.44 -1.47 -10.87
CA MET A 62 -5.41 -0.03 -11.11
C MET A 62 -4.80 0.73 -9.93
N LEU A 63 -5.14 0.32 -8.70
CA LEU A 63 -4.54 0.93 -7.51
C LEU A 63 -3.04 0.70 -7.45
N ILE A 64 -2.60 -0.50 -7.82
CA ILE A 64 -1.17 -0.79 -7.86
C ILE A 64 -0.47 0.21 -8.78
N LYS A 65 -0.95 0.37 -10.00
CA LYS A 65 -0.32 1.24 -10.98
C LYS A 65 -0.40 2.72 -10.63
N LYS A 66 -1.56 3.18 -10.17
CA LYS A 66 -1.81 4.61 -10.02
C LYS A 66 -1.46 5.15 -8.66
N VAL A 67 -1.47 4.30 -7.64
CA VAL A 67 -1.28 4.72 -6.26
C VAL A 67 -0.04 4.08 -5.66
N PHE A 68 0.05 2.77 -5.68
CA PHE A 68 1.10 2.07 -4.94
C PHE A 68 2.48 2.19 -5.58
N GLU A 69 2.57 2.06 -6.90
CA GLU A 69 3.86 2.20 -7.58
C GLU A 69 4.48 3.58 -7.38
N PRO A 70 3.72 4.69 -7.53
CA PRO A 70 4.29 6.00 -7.24
C PRO A 70 4.77 6.18 -5.80
N MET A 71 4.22 5.43 -4.86
CA MET A 71 4.64 5.50 -3.46
C MET A 71 6.02 4.89 -3.23
N THR A 72 6.56 4.13 -4.16
CA THR A 72 7.88 3.50 -4.06
C THR A 72 8.98 4.31 -4.76
N SER A 73 8.89 5.63 -4.74
CA SER A 73 9.84 6.46 -5.46
C SER A 73 11.16 6.69 -4.73
N LEU A 74 11.32 6.20 -3.51
CA LEU A 74 12.59 6.33 -2.80
C LEU A 74 13.61 5.33 -3.34
N LYS A 75 14.84 5.80 -3.50
CA LYS A 75 15.94 4.97 -4.00
C LYS A 75 16.41 3.99 -2.92
N ASP A 76 17.09 2.94 -3.37
CA ASP A 76 17.70 1.92 -2.50
C ASP A 76 16.69 1.03 -1.80
N GLY A 77 15.46 1.03 -2.29
CA GLY A 77 14.43 0.11 -1.81
C GLY A 77 14.18 -1.01 -2.80
N LYS A 78 13.30 -1.93 -2.40
CA LYS A 78 12.94 -3.08 -3.22
C LYS A 78 11.70 -2.85 -4.09
N GLY A 79 11.08 -1.68 -3.99
CA GLY A 79 9.85 -1.40 -4.71
C GLY A 79 8.66 -2.16 -4.11
N ILE A 80 7.77 -2.67 -4.97
CA ILE A 80 6.61 -3.41 -4.52
C ILE A 80 6.90 -4.91 -4.55
N ILE A 81 6.60 -5.57 -3.42
CA ILE A 81 6.71 -7.03 -3.30
C ILE A 81 5.33 -7.55 -2.95
N PHE A 82 4.81 -8.48 -3.74
CA PHE A 82 3.51 -9.09 -3.49
C PHE A 82 3.65 -10.28 -2.54
N VAL A 83 2.83 -10.29 -1.52
CA VAL A 83 2.89 -11.32 -0.47
C VAL A 83 1.54 -12.00 -0.26
#